data_64c8014fb6817e6a10350812630dda3c
#
_entry.id   64c8014fb6817e6a10350812630dda3c
#
_cell.length_a   1.000
_cell.length_b   1.000
_cell.length_c   1.000
_cell.angle_alpha   90.00
_cell.angle_beta   90.00
_cell.angle_gamma   90.00
#
_symmetry.space_group_name_H-M   'P 1'
#
loop_
_entity.id
_entity.type
_entity.pdbx_description
1 polymer ?
#
loop_
_entity_poly.entity_id
_entity_poly.type
_entity_poly.pdbx_seq_one_letter_code
_entity_poly.pdbx_strand_id
1 'polypeptide(L)'
;WRLNKTIAGGGPLIDVGIYCIQAVCYITGATPLAVTAQSVPVSDKKKFIGVEETVYFQLEMPGGVIANCRTSFSEEIGYLKVNCSNGWFELNPAYNFGGLKMNTSDGKPFDVQITSQQATQLDSMALSVQNNKPSISSGEMGKRDMIILAAIYEAIETGKRVELKIH
;
A
#
# COMPACT_ATOMS: atom_id res chain seq x y z
N TRP A 1 -14.45 -4.30 -15.78
CA TRP A 1 -13.15 -4.83 -16.19
C TRP A 1 -12.26 -5.21 -14.99
N ARG A 2 -12.28 -4.43 -13.90
CA ARG A 2 -11.45 -4.68 -12.66
C ARG A 2 -11.74 -6.02 -11.99
N LEU A 3 -12.91 -6.59 -12.19
CA LEU A 3 -13.33 -7.84 -11.55
C LEU A 3 -13.07 -9.09 -12.42
N ASN A 4 -12.31 -8.94 -13.49
CA ASN A 4 -11.95 -10.04 -14.40
C ASN A 4 -10.43 -10.15 -14.50
N LYS A 5 -9.87 -11.26 -14.02
CA LYS A 5 -8.41 -11.50 -13.96
C LYS A 5 -7.72 -11.39 -15.32
N THR A 6 -8.36 -11.89 -16.37
CA THR A 6 -7.78 -11.86 -17.73
C THR A 6 -7.56 -10.43 -18.25
N ILE A 7 -8.39 -9.48 -17.79
CA ILE A 7 -8.32 -8.08 -18.21
C ILE A 7 -7.51 -7.24 -17.20
N ALA A 8 -7.75 -7.46 -15.90
CA ALA A 8 -7.19 -6.63 -14.85
C ALA A 8 -5.86 -7.14 -14.29
N GLY A 9 -5.53 -8.43 -14.50
CA GLY A 9 -4.35 -9.06 -13.92
C GLY A 9 -4.52 -9.52 -12.47
N GLY A 10 -5.32 -8.84 -11.68
CA GLY A 10 -5.64 -9.14 -10.29
C GLY A 10 -6.81 -8.31 -9.79
N GLY A 11 -7.14 -8.45 -8.51
CA GLY A 11 -8.23 -7.75 -7.83
C GLY A 11 -7.76 -6.54 -7.01
N PRO A 12 -8.33 -6.35 -5.80
CA PRO A 12 -8.01 -5.20 -4.96
C PRO A 12 -6.56 -5.14 -4.51
N LEU A 13 -5.82 -6.26 -4.51
CA LEU A 13 -4.42 -6.24 -4.13
C LEU A 13 -3.60 -5.38 -5.09
N ILE A 14 -3.75 -5.58 -6.39
CA ILE A 14 -3.00 -4.83 -7.41
C ILE A 14 -3.57 -3.42 -7.64
N ASP A 15 -4.89 -3.24 -7.53
CA ASP A 15 -5.56 -1.97 -7.81
C ASP A 15 -5.41 -0.95 -6.66
N VAL A 16 -5.65 -1.39 -5.43
CA VAL A 16 -5.62 -0.50 -4.25
C VAL A 16 -4.70 -0.96 -3.12
N GLY A 17 -4.32 -2.24 -3.06
CA GLY A 17 -3.38 -2.76 -2.05
C GLY A 17 -1.98 -2.17 -2.16
N ILE A 18 -1.62 -1.67 -3.34
CA ILE A 18 -0.36 -0.97 -3.57
C ILE A 18 -0.21 0.27 -2.66
N TYR A 19 -1.31 0.93 -2.28
CA TYR A 19 -1.26 2.05 -1.34
C TYR A 19 -0.76 1.64 0.05
N CYS A 20 -1.12 0.44 0.51
CA CYS A 20 -0.60 -0.10 1.77
C CYS A 20 0.91 -0.34 1.68
N ILE A 21 1.39 -0.95 0.58
CA ILE A 21 2.82 -1.21 0.35
C ILE A 21 3.60 0.10 0.34
N GLN A 22 3.12 1.08 -0.42
CA GLN A 22 3.75 2.40 -0.50
C GLN A 22 3.79 3.10 0.86
N ALA A 23 2.69 3.10 1.61
CA ALA A 23 2.63 3.71 2.94
C ALA A 23 3.65 3.07 3.90
N VAL A 24 3.72 1.74 3.93
CA VAL A 24 4.66 1.01 4.80
C VAL A 24 6.12 1.32 4.42
N CYS A 25 6.46 1.23 3.14
CA CYS A 25 7.82 1.52 2.67
C CYS A 25 8.20 3.00 2.89
N TYR A 26 7.27 3.92 2.70
CA TYR A 26 7.51 5.35 2.91
C TYR A 26 7.75 5.68 4.40
N ILE A 27 6.89 5.18 5.29
CA ILE A 27 6.97 5.46 6.73
C ILE A 27 8.21 4.84 7.35
N THR A 28 8.56 3.62 6.94
CA THR A 28 9.72 2.90 7.49
C THR A 28 11.04 3.28 6.82
N GLY A 29 11.00 3.91 5.64
CA GLY A 29 12.17 4.15 4.81
C GLY A 29 12.88 2.88 4.35
N ALA A 30 12.18 1.74 4.35
CA ALA A 30 12.77 0.43 4.12
C ALA A 30 11.93 -0.43 3.17
N THR A 31 12.53 -1.52 2.69
CA THR A 31 11.88 -2.55 1.90
C THR A 31 11.58 -3.76 2.78
N PRO A 32 10.42 -4.43 2.64
CA PRO A 32 10.09 -5.63 3.41
C PRO A 32 11.10 -6.75 3.18
N LEU A 33 11.34 -7.53 4.24
CA LEU A 33 12.20 -8.74 4.20
C LEU A 33 11.41 -9.99 3.81
N ALA A 34 10.14 -10.03 4.18
CA ALA A 34 9.26 -11.15 3.88
C ALA A 34 7.80 -10.73 3.95
N VAL A 35 6.94 -11.60 3.43
CA VAL A 35 5.49 -11.44 3.44
C VAL A 35 4.79 -12.74 3.79
N THR A 36 3.66 -12.63 4.49
CA THR A 36 2.63 -13.65 4.61
C THR A 36 1.30 -13.07 4.14
N ALA A 37 0.45 -13.89 3.53
CA ALA A 37 -0.82 -13.38 3.00
C ALA A 37 -1.88 -14.49 2.93
N GLN A 38 -3.14 -14.04 2.93
CA GLN A 38 -4.30 -14.89 2.66
C GLN A 38 -5.40 -14.09 1.97
N SER A 39 -6.12 -14.72 1.07
CA SER A 39 -7.34 -14.18 0.48
C SER A 39 -8.56 -14.81 1.15
N VAL A 40 -9.62 -14.00 1.30
CA VAL A 40 -10.92 -14.50 1.74
C VAL A 40 -11.63 -15.13 0.54
N PRO A 41 -12.40 -16.23 0.71
CA PRO A 41 -13.26 -16.74 -0.34
C PRO A 41 -14.18 -15.66 -0.89
N VAL A 42 -14.27 -15.55 -2.20
CA VAL A 42 -15.12 -14.54 -2.84
C VAL A 42 -16.61 -14.78 -2.54
N SER A 43 -17.34 -13.72 -2.27
CA SER A 43 -18.78 -13.75 -1.96
C SER A 43 -19.63 -14.10 -3.18
N ASP A 44 -19.23 -13.66 -4.36
CA ASP A 44 -19.91 -13.89 -5.63
C ASP A 44 -18.92 -14.22 -6.76
N LYS A 45 -18.83 -15.50 -7.11
CA LYS A 45 -17.94 -16.00 -8.19
C LYS A 45 -18.33 -15.51 -9.58
N LYS A 46 -19.58 -15.07 -9.80
CA LYS A 46 -20.01 -14.50 -11.08
C LYS A 46 -19.55 -13.05 -11.22
N LYS A 47 -19.45 -12.35 -10.11
CA LYS A 47 -18.96 -10.97 -10.03
C LYS A 47 -17.44 -10.92 -10.06
N PHE A 48 -16.78 -11.74 -9.25
CA PHE A 48 -15.32 -11.80 -9.13
C PHE A 48 -14.75 -12.94 -9.98
N ILE A 49 -14.45 -12.64 -11.23
CA ILE A 49 -14.05 -13.64 -12.25
C ILE A 49 -12.54 -13.90 -12.14
N GLY A 50 -12.16 -14.81 -11.25
CA GLY A 50 -10.78 -15.22 -11.04
C GLY A 50 -9.89 -14.21 -10.30
N VAL A 51 -10.47 -13.11 -9.77
CA VAL A 51 -9.79 -12.16 -8.91
C VAL A 51 -10.19 -12.39 -7.46
N GLU A 52 -9.33 -11.99 -6.54
CA GLU A 52 -9.63 -11.91 -5.13
C GLU A 52 -10.60 -10.76 -4.83
N GLU A 53 -11.39 -10.88 -3.76
CA GLU A 53 -12.31 -9.85 -3.29
C GLU A 53 -11.72 -9.08 -2.11
N THR A 54 -11.05 -9.80 -1.20
CA THR A 54 -10.40 -9.25 -0.02
C THR A 54 -9.11 -10.01 0.26
N VAL A 55 -8.04 -9.29 0.52
CA VAL A 55 -6.73 -9.83 0.87
C VAL A 55 -6.25 -9.23 2.18
N TYR A 56 -5.76 -10.08 3.07
CA TYR A 56 -4.99 -9.73 4.26
C TYR A 56 -3.53 -10.11 4.00
N PHE A 57 -2.62 -9.21 4.30
CA PHE A 57 -1.20 -9.51 4.20
C PHE A 57 -0.41 -8.81 5.30
N GLN A 58 0.70 -9.41 5.66
CA GLN A 58 1.62 -8.88 6.64
C GLN A 58 2.99 -8.72 5.99
N LEU A 59 3.60 -7.55 6.16
CA LEU A 59 4.96 -7.26 5.72
C LEU A 59 5.88 -7.26 6.94
N GLU A 60 6.93 -8.07 6.88
CA GLU A 60 8.02 -8.08 7.86
C GLU A 60 9.08 -7.08 7.43
N MET A 61 9.23 -6.01 8.18
CA MET A 61 10.19 -4.94 7.90
C MET A 61 11.49 -5.13 8.69
N PRO A 62 12.61 -4.55 8.24
CA PRO A 62 13.82 -4.48 9.05
C PRO A 62 13.55 -3.90 10.43
N GLY A 63 14.35 -4.32 11.42
CA GLY A 63 14.21 -3.84 12.80
C GLY A 63 13.04 -4.44 13.58
N GLY A 64 12.39 -5.50 13.04
CA GLY A 64 11.28 -6.19 13.71
C GLY A 64 9.93 -5.49 13.60
N VAL A 65 9.81 -4.49 12.74
CA VAL A 65 8.53 -3.82 12.48
C VAL A 65 7.65 -4.72 11.65
N ILE A 66 6.39 -4.85 12.05
CA ILE A 66 5.37 -5.65 11.37
C ILE A 66 4.26 -4.72 10.89
N ALA A 67 3.95 -4.78 9.60
CA ALA A 67 2.84 -4.04 9.03
C ALA A 67 1.70 -5.01 8.64
N ASN A 68 0.54 -4.83 9.26
CA ASN A 68 -0.66 -5.57 8.94
C ASN A 68 -1.50 -4.77 7.95
N CYS A 69 -1.74 -5.33 6.79
CA CYS A 69 -2.40 -4.67 5.68
C CYS A 69 -3.66 -5.44 5.27
N ARG A 70 -4.65 -4.69 4.77
CA ARG A 70 -5.89 -5.24 4.24
C ARG A 70 -6.35 -4.41 3.06
N THR A 71 -6.85 -5.10 2.04
CA THR A 71 -7.43 -4.46 0.86
C THR A 71 -8.68 -5.22 0.42
N SER A 72 -9.70 -4.52 -0.05
CA SER A 72 -10.98 -5.11 -0.46
C SER A 72 -11.68 -4.26 -1.52
N PHE A 73 -12.45 -4.94 -2.40
CA PHE A 73 -13.43 -4.28 -3.29
C PHE A 73 -14.84 -4.26 -2.69
N SER A 74 -15.07 -4.91 -1.57
CA SER A 74 -16.39 -5.04 -0.94
C SER A 74 -16.50 -4.33 0.41
N GLU A 75 -15.39 -3.79 0.91
CA GLU A 75 -15.35 -3.10 2.18
C GLU A 75 -14.73 -1.71 2.02
N GLU A 76 -15.32 -0.74 2.69
CA GLU A 76 -14.75 0.61 2.76
C GLU A 76 -13.67 0.63 3.84
N ILE A 77 -12.40 0.60 3.41
CA ILE A 77 -11.23 0.59 4.27
C ILE A 77 -10.33 1.74 3.84
N GLY A 78 -10.08 2.70 4.73
CA GLY A 78 -9.33 3.89 4.35
C GLY A 78 -8.56 4.52 5.51
N TYR A 79 -8.03 3.72 6.45
CA TYR A 79 -7.23 4.24 7.55
C TYR A 79 -5.80 3.72 7.53
N LEU A 80 -4.91 4.48 8.13
CA LEU A 80 -3.51 4.13 8.39
C LEU A 80 -3.21 4.47 9.84
N LYS A 81 -2.75 3.48 10.63
CA LYS A 81 -2.31 3.66 12.01
C LYS A 81 -0.89 3.16 12.19
N VAL A 82 -0.08 3.97 12.85
CA VAL A 82 1.32 3.64 13.15
C VAL A 82 1.55 3.74 14.65
N ASN A 83 2.04 2.67 15.24
CA ASN A 83 2.46 2.64 16.63
C ASN A 83 3.99 2.80 16.69
N CYS A 84 4.46 3.75 17.48
CA CYS A 84 5.86 4.06 17.71
C CYS A 84 6.22 3.86 19.19
N SER A 85 7.50 3.88 19.51
CA SER A 85 7.96 3.78 20.91
C SER A 85 7.42 4.88 21.82
N ASN A 86 7.19 6.08 21.27
CA ASN A 86 6.78 7.26 22.04
C ASN A 86 5.32 7.67 21.77
N GLY A 87 4.49 6.77 21.22
CA GLY A 87 3.10 7.06 20.94
C GLY A 87 2.62 6.47 19.62
N TRP A 88 1.54 6.99 19.07
CA TRP A 88 0.97 6.56 17.80
C TRP A 88 0.43 7.76 17.02
N PHE A 89 0.29 7.58 15.72
CA PHE A 89 -0.52 8.46 14.89
C PHE A 89 -1.46 7.64 13.98
N GLU A 90 -2.55 8.26 13.58
CA GLU A 90 -3.56 7.67 12.72
C GLU A 90 -4.04 8.70 11.69
N LEU A 91 -4.15 8.26 10.45
CA LEU A 91 -4.83 8.98 9.38
C LEU A 91 -6.15 8.26 9.08
N ASN A 92 -7.27 8.99 9.15
CA ASN A 92 -8.60 8.45 8.85
C ASN A 92 -9.57 9.57 8.39
N PRO A 93 -9.93 9.62 7.07
CA PRO A 93 -9.43 8.77 5.98
C PRO A 93 -7.96 9.01 5.66
N ALA A 94 -7.25 7.97 5.15
CA ALA A 94 -5.82 8.04 4.84
C ALA A 94 -5.52 8.17 3.34
N TYR A 95 -6.38 7.63 2.48
CA TYR A 95 -6.08 7.44 1.05
C TYR A 95 -6.98 8.27 0.12
N ASN A 96 -7.72 9.22 0.66
CA ASN A 96 -8.59 10.10 -0.11
C ASN A 96 -7.78 11.27 -0.71
N PHE A 97 -8.30 11.84 -1.81
CA PHE A 97 -7.71 13.04 -2.42
C PHE A 97 -7.87 14.31 -1.59
N GLY A 98 -8.73 14.28 -0.59
CA GLY A 98 -8.96 15.39 0.34
C GLY A 98 -9.63 14.91 1.62
N GLY A 99 -9.75 15.82 2.60
CA GLY A 99 -10.41 15.54 3.87
C GLY A 99 -9.62 14.59 4.79
N LEU A 100 -8.31 14.47 4.58
CA LEU A 100 -7.44 13.67 5.45
C LEU A 100 -7.47 14.25 6.87
N LYS A 101 -7.63 13.38 7.84
CA LYS A 101 -7.60 13.73 9.26
C LYS A 101 -6.53 12.94 9.96
N MET A 102 -5.71 13.63 10.74
CA MET A 102 -4.65 13.01 11.53
C MET A 102 -4.96 13.15 13.02
N ASN A 103 -4.87 12.04 13.73
CA ASN A 103 -4.92 11.97 15.18
C ASN A 103 -3.59 11.46 15.70
N THR A 104 -3.18 11.93 16.88
CA THR A 104 -1.94 11.54 17.54
C THR A 104 -2.21 11.19 19.00
N SER A 105 -1.33 10.37 19.60
CA SER A 105 -1.46 9.94 20.99
C SER A 105 -1.36 11.06 22.02
N ASP A 106 -0.74 12.19 21.68
CA ASP A 106 -0.62 13.37 22.53
C ASP A 106 -1.79 14.36 22.37
N GLY A 107 -2.76 14.01 21.49
CA GLY A 107 -3.97 14.80 21.25
C GLY A 107 -3.75 16.16 20.59
N LYS A 108 -2.53 16.44 20.11
CA LYS A 108 -2.27 17.70 19.41
C LYS A 108 -2.94 17.72 18.05
N PRO A 109 -3.61 18.82 17.70
CA PRO A 109 -4.15 18.97 16.37
C PRO A 109 -3.00 19.03 15.34
N PHE A 110 -3.15 18.28 14.27
CA PHE A 110 -2.26 18.35 13.12
C PHE A 110 -3.05 18.87 11.92
N ASP A 111 -2.73 20.08 11.49
CA ASP A 111 -3.34 20.66 10.30
C ASP A 111 -2.62 20.17 9.04
N VAL A 112 -3.26 19.23 8.35
CA VAL A 112 -2.75 18.73 7.07
C VAL A 112 -3.16 19.71 5.98
N GLN A 113 -2.24 20.55 5.55
CA GLN A 113 -2.43 21.40 4.38
C GLN A 113 -2.40 20.53 3.12
N ILE A 114 -3.60 20.29 2.58
CA ILE A 114 -3.73 19.48 1.37
C ILE A 114 -3.75 20.41 0.16
N THR A 115 -2.65 20.42 -0.57
CA THR A 115 -2.59 20.97 -1.92
C THR A 115 -3.10 19.94 -2.93
N SER A 116 -3.32 20.34 -4.18
CA SER A 116 -3.60 19.36 -5.25
C SER A 116 -2.44 18.39 -5.39
N GLN A 117 -2.65 17.12 -4.98
CA GLN A 117 -1.63 16.07 -5.02
C GLN A 117 -1.07 15.89 -6.42
N GLN A 118 -1.94 15.92 -7.44
CA GLN A 118 -1.56 15.77 -8.84
C GLN A 118 -0.70 16.94 -9.34
N ALA A 119 -1.08 18.18 -9.01
CA ALA A 119 -0.28 19.34 -9.36
C ALA A 119 1.10 19.27 -8.68
N THR A 120 1.15 18.95 -7.39
CA THR A 120 2.42 18.80 -6.65
C THR A 120 3.30 17.69 -7.26
N GLN A 121 2.72 16.59 -7.72
CA GLN A 121 3.47 15.51 -8.39
C GLN A 121 4.05 15.97 -9.71
N LEU A 122 3.30 16.69 -10.54
CA LEU A 122 3.75 17.23 -11.81
C LEU A 122 4.87 18.26 -11.62
N ASP A 123 4.71 19.18 -10.68
CA ASP A 123 5.73 20.18 -10.32
C ASP A 123 7.02 19.50 -9.82
N SER A 124 6.88 18.50 -8.95
CA SER A 124 8.01 17.72 -8.46
C SER A 124 8.78 17.04 -9.59
N MET A 125 8.08 16.46 -10.57
CA MET A 125 8.70 15.84 -11.74
C MET A 125 9.43 16.88 -12.60
N ALA A 126 8.79 18.01 -12.87
CA ALA A 126 9.40 19.11 -13.64
C ALA A 126 10.68 19.62 -12.96
N LEU A 127 10.66 19.83 -11.65
CA LEU A 127 11.83 20.23 -10.86
C LEU A 127 12.94 19.16 -10.85
N SER A 128 12.58 17.88 -10.82
CA SER A 128 13.54 16.77 -10.91
C SER A 128 14.28 16.79 -12.24
N VAL A 129 13.56 16.96 -13.34
CA VAL A 129 14.15 17.07 -14.68
C VAL A 129 15.05 18.32 -14.78
N GLN A 130 14.54 19.49 -14.36
CA GLN A 130 15.27 20.75 -14.42
C GLN A 130 16.58 20.73 -13.63
N ASN A 131 16.58 20.05 -12.46
CA ASN A 131 17.72 19.98 -11.57
C ASN A 131 18.57 18.71 -11.76
N ASN A 132 18.26 17.88 -12.76
CA ASN A 132 18.91 16.59 -13.01
C ASN A 132 18.95 15.69 -11.74
N LYS A 133 17.82 15.64 -11.02
CA LYS A 133 17.64 14.82 -9.80
C LYS A 133 16.70 13.63 -10.08
N PRO A 134 16.87 12.52 -9.36
CA PRO A 134 15.91 11.43 -9.44
C PRO A 134 14.48 11.87 -9.07
N SER A 135 13.49 11.32 -9.76
CA SER A 135 12.08 11.50 -9.37
C SER A 135 11.81 10.80 -8.05
N ILE A 136 10.95 11.41 -7.20
CA ILE A 136 10.44 10.77 -5.98
C ILE A 136 9.52 9.57 -6.28
N SER A 137 8.95 9.53 -7.50
CA SER A 137 8.13 8.42 -8.00
C SER A 137 8.86 7.75 -9.15
N SER A 138 9.92 7.01 -8.83
CA SER A 138 10.82 6.43 -9.85
C SER A 138 10.30 5.07 -10.35
N GLY A 139 10.82 4.64 -11.51
CA GLY A 139 10.55 3.30 -12.06
C GLY A 139 11.07 2.19 -11.16
N GLU A 140 12.16 2.40 -10.44
CA GLU A 140 12.74 1.47 -9.47
C GLU A 140 11.77 1.26 -8.29
N MET A 141 11.10 2.31 -7.83
CA MET A 141 10.06 2.21 -6.81
C MET A 141 8.89 1.35 -7.32
N GLY A 142 8.42 1.59 -8.54
CA GLY A 142 7.38 0.77 -9.17
C GLY A 142 7.81 -0.70 -9.33
N LYS A 143 9.06 -0.96 -9.76
CA LYS A 143 9.63 -2.31 -9.85
C LYS A 143 9.63 -3.00 -8.48
N ARG A 144 10.08 -2.32 -7.43
CA ARG A 144 10.07 -2.83 -6.05
C ARG A 144 8.66 -3.26 -5.65
N ASP A 145 7.67 -2.43 -5.88
CA ASP A 145 6.29 -2.68 -5.48
C ASP A 145 5.69 -3.86 -6.24
N MET A 146 6.01 -4.02 -7.52
CA MET A 146 5.59 -5.19 -8.29
C MET A 146 6.22 -6.50 -7.78
N ILE A 147 7.46 -6.47 -7.31
CA ILE A 147 8.10 -7.63 -6.69
C ILE A 147 7.38 -7.99 -5.38
N ILE A 148 7.03 -7.00 -4.57
CA ILE A 148 6.28 -7.23 -3.31
C ILE A 148 4.88 -7.79 -3.61
N LEU A 149 4.16 -7.22 -4.58
CA LEU A 149 2.86 -7.72 -5.02
C LEU A 149 2.93 -9.18 -5.49
N ALA A 150 3.94 -9.53 -6.31
CA ALA A 150 4.14 -10.90 -6.76
C ALA A 150 4.37 -11.87 -5.59
N ALA A 151 5.18 -11.48 -4.61
CA ALA A 151 5.41 -12.28 -3.40
C ALA A 151 4.15 -12.44 -2.53
N ILE A 152 3.29 -11.42 -2.48
CA ILE A 152 1.99 -11.52 -1.78
C ILE A 152 1.09 -12.55 -2.48
N TYR A 153 1.02 -12.54 -3.82
CA TYR A 153 0.27 -13.56 -4.56
C TYR A 153 0.85 -14.96 -4.35
N GLU A 154 2.17 -15.12 -4.37
CA GLU A 154 2.84 -16.40 -4.07
C GLU A 154 2.50 -16.88 -2.64
N ALA A 155 2.49 -15.97 -1.66
CA ALA A 155 2.11 -16.30 -0.29
C ALA A 155 0.64 -16.75 -0.19
N ILE A 156 -0.27 -16.13 -0.95
CA ILE A 156 -1.68 -16.55 -1.03
C ILE A 156 -1.79 -17.95 -1.64
N GLU A 157 -1.09 -18.22 -2.73
CA GLU A 157 -1.17 -19.50 -3.45
C GLU A 157 -0.56 -20.66 -2.65
N THR A 158 0.55 -20.40 -1.98
CA THR A 158 1.30 -21.44 -1.25
C THR A 158 0.87 -21.60 0.21
N GLY A 159 0.22 -20.59 0.78
CA GLY A 159 -0.05 -20.50 2.21
C GLY A 159 1.20 -20.38 3.08
N LYS A 160 2.35 -20.00 2.49
CA LYS A 160 3.65 -19.93 3.16
C LYS A 160 4.16 -18.49 3.22
N ARG A 161 5.05 -18.26 4.18
CA ARG A 161 5.88 -17.06 4.25
C ARG A 161 6.85 -17.04 3.05
N VAL A 162 6.89 -15.92 2.35
CA VAL A 162 7.77 -15.69 1.18
C VAL A 162 8.83 -14.65 1.55
N GLU A 163 10.10 -14.99 1.35
CA GLU A 163 11.21 -14.05 1.53
C GLU A 163 11.37 -13.16 0.30
N LEU A 164 11.64 -11.88 0.54
CA LEU A 164 11.85 -10.88 -0.50
C LEU A 164 13.35 -10.67 -0.72
N LYS A 165 13.79 -10.86 -1.96
CA LYS A 165 15.16 -10.56 -2.42
C LYS A 165 15.08 -9.40 -3.40
N ILE A 166 15.02 -8.18 -2.85
CA ILE A 166 14.97 -6.95 -3.64
C ILE A 166 16.37 -6.32 -3.60
N HIS A 167 17.03 -6.33 -4.74
CA HIS A 167 18.37 -5.79 -4.96
C HIS A 167 18.30 -4.43 -5.65
#